data_cd98b4f81a3c34a115f6cf3d5811156b
#
_entry.id   cd98b4f81a3c34a115f6cf3d5811156b
#
_cell.length_a   1.000
_cell.length_b   1.000
_cell.length_c   1.000
_cell.angle_alpha   90.00
_cell.angle_beta   90.00
_cell.angle_gamma   90.00
#
_symmetry.space_group_name_H-M   'P 1'
#
loop_
_entity.id
_entity.type
_entity.pdbx_description
1 polymer ?
#
loop_
_entity_poly.entity_id
_entity_poly.type
_entity_poly.pdbx_seq_one_letter_code
_entity_poly.pdbx_strand_id
1 'polypeptide(L)'
;MSTSDNQYPTGHHISRRTFLKAGAASAVGVTALATCGKATHDFLKTVDAKGRVLIIGGGAAGCSMAARLARRIEHPDITIVDPSERQFYQPGFTFVAAGIFKPGEVWRPQREFIPRGVRWVKDTVAGLDPSAQEARTAGGKRLGYDFLVLCPGIQLDWHRVEGITRETLGQGNAHCIYDFLGAQKYWKAMREFTARGGRGVFTDTYTKHKCGGAPKKICMLTEHMARKRGTRSHTRIDYFCSEKALYDVPYYTPRLLQLYGERGIGLQVNCRVKGIDTQARRVYMERHETRKETVWDSETGHEVERETRMVTPFAEDYDLLSFVPPQSAPDFIRQSGLAWTHGKLAAGGWVEVDKETLVHTRFPNIIALGDCAGIPTSKTSSAIRMQLPVA
;
A
#
# COMPACT_ATOMS: atom_id res chain seq x y z
N MET A 1 41.20 32.73 -7.36
CA MET A 1 41.33 32.59 -5.93
C MET A 1 40.26 31.65 -5.45
N SER A 2 40.74 30.52 -5.04
CA SER A 2 40.26 29.49 -4.12
C SER A 2 38.97 28.76 -4.46
N THR A 3 39.14 27.65 -5.16
CA THR A 3 38.23 26.52 -5.28
C THR A 3 38.33 25.67 -4.02
N SER A 4 37.22 25.46 -3.30
CA SER A 4 37.15 24.49 -2.21
C SER A 4 36.49 23.20 -2.75
N ASP A 5 37.33 22.19 -2.96
CA ASP A 5 36.93 20.81 -3.20
C ASP A 5 36.22 20.24 -1.98
N ASN A 6 34.97 19.84 -2.16
CA ASN A 6 34.21 19.09 -1.17
C ASN A 6 34.32 17.60 -1.52
N GLN A 7 35.37 16.94 -0.98
CA GLN A 7 35.52 15.49 -1.06
C GLN A 7 34.57 14.80 -0.08
N TYR A 8 33.65 14.00 -0.61
CA TYR A 8 32.89 13.05 0.19
C TYR A 8 33.80 11.85 0.55
N PRO A 9 33.82 11.42 1.83
CA PRO A 9 34.60 10.26 2.22
C PRO A 9 34.02 8.97 1.62
N THR A 10 34.87 8.22 0.94
CA THR A 10 34.60 6.87 0.43
C THR A 10 34.30 5.93 1.59
N GLY A 11 33.07 5.36 1.60
CA GLY A 11 32.61 4.46 2.63
C GLY A 11 33.49 3.18 2.72
N HIS A 12 34.02 2.93 3.91
CA HIS A 12 34.67 1.67 4.25
C HIS A 12 33.63 0.53 4.25
N HIS A 13 33.82 -0.46 3.40
CA HIS A 13 33.10 -1.72 3.44
C HIS A 13 33.42 -2.48 4.73
N ILE A 14 32.50 -2.39 5.71
CA ILE A 14 32.57 -3.24 6.90
C ILE A 14 32.06 -4.62 6.53
N SER A 15 32.95 -5.63 6.55
CA SER A 15 32.58 -7.01 6.27
C SER A 15 31.67 -7.57 7.39
N ARG A 16 30.77 -8.50 7.03
CA ARG A 16 29.92 -9.21 8.01
C ARG A 16 30.70 -9.84 9.18
N ARG A 17 31.93 -10.24 8.97
CA ARG A 17 32.83 -10.78 10.02
C ARG A 17 33.32 -9.71 11.01
N THR A 18 33.50 -8.47 10.58
CA THR A 18 33.91 -7.35 11.44
C THR A 18 32.75 -6.89 12.33
N PHE A 19 31.53 -6.93 11.84
CA PHE A 19 30.35 -6.60 12.64
C PHE A 19 30.07 -7.60 13.78
N LEU A 20 30.36 -8.90 13.55
CA LEU A 20 30.20 -9.96 14.56
C LEU A 20 31.35 -9.96 15.61
N LYS A 21 32.50 -9.43 15.29
CA LYS A 21 33.64 -9.35 16.24
C LYS A 21 33.59 -8.11 17.14
N ALA A 22 32.94 -7.03 16.73
CA ALA A 22 32.74 -5.83 17.54
C ALA A 22 31.67 -5.99 18.65
N GLY A 23 30.87 -7.04 18.62
CA GLY A 23 29.86 -7.35 19.65
C GLY A 23 30.37 -8.10 20.88
N ALA A 24 31.67 -8.46 20.92
CA ALA A 24 32.22 -9.34 21.96
C ALA A 24 33.13 -8.65 23.02
N ALA A 25 33.24 -7.32 23.01
CA ALA A 25 34.12 -6.62 23.95
C ALA A 25 33.52 -5.35 24.49
N SER A 26 32.60 -5.46 25.44
CA SER A 26 32.41 -4.42 26.47
C SER A 26 31.68 -4.97 27.69
N ALA A 27 32.39 -5.05 28.78
CA ALA A 27 31.92 -5.48 30.11
C ALA A 27 30.96 -4.52 30.80
N VAL A 28 30.29 -3.63 30.08
CA VAL A 28 29.23 -2.73 30.54
C VAL A 28 27.82 -3.32 30.27
N GLY A 29 27.77 -4.48 29.61
CA GLY A 29 26.50 -5.13 29.18
C GLY A 29 25.75 -5.90 30.25
N VAL A 30 26.26 -6.16 31.44
CA VAL A 30 25.65 -7.10 32.38
C VAL A 30 24.45 -6.50 33.12
N THR A 31 24.41 -5.20 33.37
CA THR A 31 23.30 -4.53 34.05
C THR A 31 22.17 -4.20 33.06
N ALA A 32 22.50 -3.92 31.78
CA ALA A 32 21.47 -3.70 30.74
C ALA A 32 20.81 -5.01 30.31
N LEU A 33 21.53 -6.15 30.39
CA LEU A 33 20.97 -7.48 30.12
C LEU A 33 19.96 -7.94 31.18
N ALA A 34 20.10 -7.54 32.44
CA ALA A 34 19.16 -7.92 33.51
C ALA A 34 17.80 -7.18 33.40
N THR A 35 17.80 -5.91 32.98
CA THR A 35 16.58 -5.15 32.72
C THR A 35 15.95 -5.52 31.36
N CYS A 36 16.75 -5.79 30.35
CA CYS A 36 16.28 -6.33 29.09
C CYS A 36 15.76 -7.77 29.25
N GLY A 37 16.34 -8.57 30.13
CA GLY A 37 15.92 -9.94 30.44
C GLY A 37 14.53 -10.03 31.08
N LYS A 38 14.16 -9.10 31.96
CA LYS A 38 12.80 -9.04 32.50
C LYS A 38 11.77 -8.65 31.45
N ALA A 39 12.05 -7.61 30.65
CA ALA A 39 11.16 -7.19 29.57
C ALA A 39 11.03 -8.26 28.47
N THR A 40 12.10 -9.01 28.16
CA THR A 40 12.05 -10.14 27.23
C THR A 40 11.37 -11.37 27.82
N HIS A 41 11.51 -11.61 29.12
CA HIS A 41 10.84 -12.71 29.82
C HIS A 41 9.31 -12.49 29.89
N ASP A 42 8.86 -11.28 30.21
CA ASP A 42 7.43 -10.93 30.20
C ASP A 42 6.87 -10.94 28.77
N PHE A 43 7.69 -10.62 27.77
CA PHE A 43 7.33 -10.70 26.35
C PHE A 43 7.19 -12.14 25.83
N LEU A 44 7.83 -13.10 26.45
CA LEU A 44 7.80 -14.53 26.08
C LEU A 44 6.84 -15.37 26.94
N LYS A 45 6.17 -14.77 27.94
CA LYS A 45 5.23 -15.50 28.80
C LYS A 45 4.03 -15.95 27.97
N THR A 46 3.78 -17.25 27.95
CA THR A 46 2.56 -17.83 27.35
C THR A 46 1.38 -17.58 28.25
N VAL A 47 0.21 -17.44 27.65
CA VAL A 47 -1.07 -17.25 28.34
C VAL A 47 -1.93 -18.47 28.05
N ASP A 48 -2.48 -19.09 29.10
CA ASP A 48 -3.54 -20.10 28.94
C ASP A 48 -4.83 -19.36 28.55
N ALA A 49 -5.06 -19.27 27.25
CA ALA A 49 -6.25 -18.66 26.66
C ALA A 49 -6.95 -19.69 25.78
N LYS A 50 -8.24 -19.83 25.99
CA LYS A 50 -9.10 -20.73 25.20
C LYS A 50 -9.93 -19.91 24.22
N GLY A 51 -10.16 -20.47 23.04
CA GLY A 51 -10.99 -19.83 22.03
C GLY A 51 -10.44 -20.05 20.61
N ARG A 52 -11.36 -20.07 19.67
CA ARG A 52 -11.06 -20.21 18.24
C ARG A 52 -10.73 -18.85 17.66
N VAL A 53 -9.53 -18.70 17.16
CA VAL A 53 -9.09 -17.47 16.48
C VAL A 53 -9.16 -17.68 14.97
N LEU A 54 -10.01 -16.92 14.30
CA LEU A 54 -10.09 -16.89 12.84
C LEU A 54 -9.39 -15.67 12.29
N ILE A 55 -8.41 -15.86 11.40
CA ILE A 55 -7.66 -14.80 10.74
C ILE A 55 -8.05 -14.78 9.27
N ILE A 56 -8.61 -13.67 8.79
CA ILE A 56 -8.96 -13.49 7.39
C ILE A 56 -7.86 -12.71 6.69
N GLY A 57 -7.19 -13.37 5.74
CA GLY A 57 -6.03 -12.88 5.02
C GLY A 57 -4.71 -13.43 5.56
N GLY A 58 -3.99 -14.16 4.71
CA GLY A 58 -2.66 -14.74 4.97
C GLY A 58 -1.51 -13.86 4.48
N GLY A 59 -1.74 -12.58 4.24
CA GLY A 59 -0.70 -11.62 3.89
C GLY A 59 0.27 -11.32 5.03
N ALA A 60 1.09 -10.29 4.88
CA ALA A 60 2.09 -9.89 5.88
C ALA A 60 1.48 -9.67 7.28
N ALA A 61 0.29 -9.06 7.36
CA ALA A 61 -0.40 -8.83 8.62
C ALA A 61 -0.88 -10.14 9.27
N GLY A 62 -1.61 -10.98 8.52
CA GLY A 62 -2.21 -12.20 9.05
C GLY A 62 -1.20 -13.26 9.46
N CYS A 63 -0.19 -13.53 8.61
CA CYS A 63 0.88 -14.47 9.00
C CYS A 63 1.68 -13.98 10.21
N SER A 64 1.95 -12.67 10.30
CA SER A 64 2.65 -12.10 11.46
C SER A 64 1.81 -12.18 12.74
N MET A 65 0.50 -11.90 12.65
CA MET A 65 -0.42 -12.04 13.77
C MET A 65 -0.53 -13.50 14.22
N ALA A 66 -0.76 -14.43 13.27
CA ALA A 66 -0.80 -15.86 13.57
C ALA A 66 0.49 -16.35 14.26
N ALA A 67 1.66 -15.93 13.76
CA ALA A 67 2.94 -16.29 14.35
C ALA A 67 3.12 -15.69 15.76
N ARG A 68 2.58 -14.51 16.01
CA ARG A 68 2.60 -13.88 17.34
C ARG A 68 1.69 -14.60 18.31
N LEU A 69 0.46 -14.87 17.94
CA LEU A 69 -0.52 -15.58 18.76
C LEU A 69 -0.07 -17.01 19.04
N ALA A 70 0.42 -17.75 18.04
CA ALA A 70 0.91 -19.13 18.21
C ALA A 70 2.10 -19.25 19.18
N ARG A 71 2.85 -18.17 19.41
CA ARG A 71 3.92 -18.13 20.41
C ARG A 71 3.49 -17.67 21.79
N ARG A 72 2.29 -17.06 21.91
CA ARG A 72 1.81 -16.43 23.13
C ARG A 72 0.69 -17.22 23.80
N ILE A 73 -0.04 -18.01 23.04
CA ILE A 73 -1.13 -18.86 23.54
C ILE A 73 -0.59 -20.28 23.71
N GLU A 74 -0.84 -20.89 24.87
CA GLU A 74 -0.29 -22.20 25.21
C GLU A 74 -0.88 -23.31 24.34
N HIS A 75 -2.20 -23.26 24.09
CA HIS A 75 -2.93 -24.21 23.24
C HIS A 75 -3.72 -23.46 22.15
N PRO A 76 -3.03 -22.90 21.11
CA PRO A 76 -3.67 -22.03 20.13
C PRO A 76 -4.55 -22.81 19.14
N ASP A 77 -5.84 -22.49 19.07
CA ASP A 77 -6.72 -22.89 17.98
C ASP A 77 -6.85 -21.73 16.96
N ILE A 78 -5.91 -21.69 16.03
CA ILE A 78 -5.80 -20.59 15.05
C ILE A 78 -6.07 -21.14 13.65
N THR A 79 -6.97 -20.48 12.93
CA THR A 79 -7.24 -20.76 11.50
C THR A 79 -6.98 -19.51 10.67
N ILE A 80 -6.19 -19.62 9.60
CA ILE A 80 -6.03 -18.59 8.56
C ILE A 80 -6.88 -18.98 7.36
N VAL A 81 -7.63 -18.03 6.80
CA VAL A 81 -8.32 -18.18 5.51
C VAL A 81 -7.65 -17.27 4.49
N ASP A 82 -7.06 -17.84 3.46
CA ASP A 82 -6.43 -17.12 2.36
C ASP A 82 -6.35 -18.02 1.11
N PRO A 83 -6.81 -17.55 -0.06
CA PRO A 83 -6.79 -18.34 -1.30
C PRO A 83 -5.39 -18.41 -1.93
N SER A 84 -4.48 -17.52 -1.59
CA SER A 84 -3.19 -17.40 -2.26
C SER A 84 -2.22 -18.50 -1.83
N GLU A 85 -1.63 -19.18 -2.79
CA GLU A 85 -0.51 -20.12 -2.55
C GLU A 85 0.87 -19.41 -2.52
N ARG A 86 0.87 -18.10 -2.76
CA ARG A 86 2.08 -17.28 -2.81
C ARG A 86 2.01 -16.14 -1.80
N GLN A 87 3.03 -16.06 -0.96
CA GLN A 87 3.27 -14.90 -0.12
C GLN A 87 4.11 -13.89 -0.89
N PHE A 88 3.57 -12.71 -1.14
CA PHE A 88 4.24 -11.68 -1.91
C PHE A 88 4.92 -10.64 -1.02
N TYR A 89 6.16 -10.30 -1.36
CA TYR A 89 6.80 -9.07 -0.92
C TYR A 89 6.37 -7.93 -1.84
N GLN A 90 5.16 -7.40 -1.62
CA GLN A 90 4.54 -6.40 -2.50
C GLN A 90 5.36 -5.12 -2.72
N PRO A 91 6.15 -4.59 -1.74
CA PRO A 91 7.05 -3.46 -2.00
C PRO A 91 8.05 -3.73 -3.13
N GLY A 92 8.38 -4.99 -3.38
CA GLY A 92 9.24 -5.43 -4.47
C GLY A 92 8.64 -5.30 -5.87
N PHE A 93 7.32 -5.14 -6.02
CA PHE A 93 6.67 -5.01 -7.32
C PHE A 93 7.18 -3.79 -8.10
N THR A 94 7.43 -2.67 -7.42
CA THR A 94 8.05 -1.49 -8.03
C THR A 94 9.45 -1.82 -8.58
N PHE A 95 10.23 -2.65 -7.88
CA PHE A 95 11.56 -3.05 -8.31
C PHE A 95 11.54 -4.10 -9.42
N VAL A 96 10.52 -4.97 -9.45
CA VAL A 96 10.26 -5.87 -10.59
C VAL A 96 9.92 -5.04 -11.82
N ALA A 97 9.02 -4.06 -11.69
CA ALA A 97 8.64 -3.15 -12.77
C ALA A 97 9.81 -2.34 -13.32
N ALA A 98 10.81 -2.03 -12.48
CA ALA A 98 12.02 -1.33 -12.86
C ALA A 98 13.18 -2.26 -13.29
N GLY A 99 12.99 -3.60 -13.29
CA GLY A 99 14.01 -4.58 -13.65
C GLY A 99 15.16 -4.73 -12.65
N ILE A 100 14.97 -4.24 -11.43
CA ILE A 100 15.95 -4.35 -10.33
C ILE A 100 15.86 -5.72 -9.66
N PHE A 101 14.61 -6.23 -9.49
CA PHE A 101 14.36 -7.58 -9.00
C PHE A 101 13.78 -8.45 -10.10
N LYS A 102 14.13 -9.75 -10.08
CA LYS A 102 13.44 -10.75 -10.89
C LYS A 102 12.08 -11.07 -10.25
N PRO A 103 11.06 -11.44 -11.06
CA PRO A 103 9.74 -11.77 -10.52
C PRO A 103 9.75 -12.85 -9.42
N GLY A 104 10.63 -13.86 -9.52
CA GLY A 104 10.77 -14.92 -8.53
C GLY A 104 11.36 -14.50 -7.19
N GLU A 105 11.98 -13.32 -7.10
CA GLU A 105 12.60 -12.82 -5.86
C GLU A 105 11.58 -12.16 -4.92
N VAL A 106 10.37 -11.86 -5.41
CA VAL A 106 9.36 -11.13 -4.64
C VAL A 106 8.20 -11.98 -4.15
N TRP A 107 8.32 -13.29 -4.24
CA TRP A 107 7.34 -14.21 -3.66
C TRP A 107 8.00 -15.49 -3.15
N ARG A 108 7.29 -16.15 -2.22
CA ARG A 108 7.62 -17.47 -1.68
C ARG A 108 6.34 -18.29 -1.55
N PRO A 109 6.42 -19.61 -1.44
CA PRO A 109 5.25 -20.43 -1.11
C PRO A 109 4.59 -19.99 0.20
N GLN A 110 3.28 -19.77 0.18
CA GLN A 110 2.50 -19.30 1.34
C GLN A 110 2.68 -20.21 2.56
N ARG A 111 2.77 -21.53 2.35
CA ARG A 111 2.96 -22.51 3.42
C ARG A 111 4.19 -22.29 4.30
N GLU A 112 5.23 -21.63 3.75
CA GLU A 112 6.46 -21.30 4.51
C GLU A 112 6.23 -20.25 5.58
N PHE A 113 5.14 -19.48 5.47
CA PHE A 113 4.78 -18.40 6.39
C PHE A 113 3.63 -18.75 7.33
N ILE A 114 2.94 -19.87 7.09
CA ILE A 114 1.93 -20.39 8.01
C ILE A 114 2.65 -21.03 9.21
N PRO A 115 2.43 -20.56 10.43
CA PRO A 115 3.10 -21.10 11.61
C PRO A 115 2.69 -22.56 11.89
N ARG A 116 3.58 -23.32 12.52
CA ARG A 116 3.26 -24.68 12.99
C ARG A 116 2.01 -24.66 13.88
N GLY A 117 1.12 -25.62 13.70
CA GLY A 117 -0.12 -25.74 14.45
C GLY A 117 -1.25 -24.83 13.98
N VAL A 118 -0.99 -23.89 13.08
CA VAL A 118 -2.02 -23.04 12.49
C VAL A 118 -2.65 -23.73 11.30
N ARG A 119 -3.97 -23.83 11.31
CA ARG A 119 -4.76 -24.40 10.19
C ARG A 119 -4.88 -23.38 9.07
N TRP A 120 -4.58 -23.78 7.84
CA TRP A 120 -4.77 -22.95 6.66
C TRP A 120 -5.93 -23.48 5.80
N VAL A 121 -6.94 -22.64 5.62
CA VAL A 121 -8.07 -22.85 4.71
C VAL A 121 -7.80 -22.07 3.42
N LYS A 122 -7.47 -22.80 2.35
CA LYS A 122 -7.22 -22.23 1.02
C LYS A 122 -8.54 -21.88 0.35
N ASP A 123 -9.13 -20.76 0.75
CA ASP A 123 -10.42 -20.31 0.22
C ASP A 123 -10.54 -18.79 0.40
N THR A 124 -11.50 -18.20 -0.31
CA THR A 124 -11.85 -16.77 -0.20
C THR A 124 -13.04 -16.63 0.74
N VAL A 125 -12.97 -15.64 1.64
CA VAL A 125 -14.14 -15.28 2.46
C VAL A 125 -15.12 -14.49 1.60
N ALA A 126 -16.35 -15.01 1.53
CA ALA A 126 -17.45 -14.42 0.77
C ALA A 126 -18.37 -13.56 1.65
N GLY A 127 -18.40 -13.79 2.97
CA GLY A 127 -19.23 -13.01 3.89
C GLY A 127 -18.92 -13.34 5.35
N LEU A 128 -19.35 -12.43 6.22
CA LEU A 128 -19.25 -12.53 7.66
C LEU A 128 -20.60 -12.25 8.30
N ASP A 129 -20.92 -13.01 9.32
CA ASP A 129 -21.98 -12.68 10.27
C ASP A 129 -21.32 -12.43 11.64
N PRO A 130 -21.08 -11.15 11.99
CA PRO A 130 -20.46 -10.82 13.26
C PRO A 130 -21.28 -11.22 14.49
N SER A 131 -22.61 -11.23 14.37
CA SER A 131 -23.52 -11.57 15.47
C SER A 131 -23.55 -13.08 15.73
N ALA A 132 -23.50 -13.88 14.66
CA ALA A 132 -23.41 -15.33 14.76
C ALA A 132 -21.98 -15.83 14.97
N GLN A 133 -20.98 -14.92 14.95
CA GLN A 133 -19.55 -15.25 15.03
C GLN A 133 -19.13 -16.28 13.97
N GLU A 134 -19.55 -16.07 12.73
CA GLU A 134 -19.34 -17.00 11.63
C GLU A 134 -18.81 -16.29 10.37
N ALA A 135 -17.85 -16.94 9.72
CA ALA A 135 -17.40 -16.60 8.37
C ALA A 135 -17.84 -17.66 7.37
N ARG A 136 -18.25 -17.23 6.19
CA ARG A 136 -18.60 -18.10 5.06
C ARG A 136 -17.62 -17.91 3.93
N THR A 137 -17.07 -19.02 3.44
CA THR A 137 -16.16 -19.00 2.30
C THR A 137 -16.91 -19.12 0.96
N ALA A 138 -16.24 -18.76 -0.14
CA ALA A 138 -16.79 -18.93 -1.49
C ALA A 138 -17.01 -20.40 -1.84
N GLY A 139 -16.20 -21.32 -1.30
CA GLY A 139 -16.40 -22.76 -1.41
C GLY A 139 -17.48 -23.33 -0.49
N GLY A 140 -18.28 -22.49 0.20
CA GLY A 140 -19.42 -22.89 1.02
C GLY A 140 -19.10 -23.34 2.44
N LYS A 141 -17.85 -23.29 2.88
CA LYS A 141 -17.48 -23.63 4.27
C LYS A 141 -17.99 -22.58 5.23
N ARG A 142 -18.49 -23.02 6.38
CA ARG A 142 -18.86 -22.18 7.52
C ARG A 142 -17.80 -22.34 8.61
N LEU A 143 -17.23 -21.25 9.06
CA LEU A 143 -16.14 -21.21 10.03
C LEU A 143 -16.56 -20.35 11.22
N GLY A 144 -16.89 -21.00 12.34
CA GLY A 144 -17.19 -20.31 13.58
C GLY A 144 -15.91 -19.83 14.28
N TYR A 145 -15.99 -18.71 14.99
CA TYR A 145 -14.89 -18.14 15.73
C TYR A 145 -15.36 -17.57 17.08
N ASP A 146 -14.42 -17.47 18.00
CA ASP A 146 -14.62 -16.73 19.25
C ASP A 146 -13.94 -15.35 19.14
N PHE A 147 -12.82 -15.28 18.41
CA PHE A 147 -12.09 -14.06 18.05
C PHE A 147 -11.82 -13.98 16.56
N LEU A 148 -12.00 -12.80 15.98
CA LEU A 148 -11.79 -12.56 14.55
C LEU A 148 -10.69 -11.51 14.33
N VAL A 149 -9.73 -11.84 13.48
CA VAL A 149 -8.69 -10.92 13.00
C VAL A 149 -8.89 -10.64 11.53
N LEU A 150 -9.22 -9.38 11.19
CA LEU A 150 -9.41 -8.93 9.82
C LEU A 150 -8.11 -8.32 9.28
N CYS A 151 -7.49 -8.97 8.31
CA CYS A 151 -6.31 -8.49 7.59
C CYS A 151 -6.28 -8.93 6.12
N PRO A 152 -7.42 -8.87 5.39
CA PRO A 152 -7.50 -9.28 3.99
C PRO A 152 -6.77 -8.32 3.03
N GLY A 153 -6.20 -7.23 3.53
CA GLY A 153 -5.57 -6.21 2.70
C GLY A 153 -6.58 -5.28 2.04
N ILE A 154 -6.32 -4.96 0.78
CA ILE A 154 -7.16 -4.09 -0.07
C ILE A 154 -7.51 -4.79 -1.36
N GLN A 155 -8.56 -4.29 -2.04
CA GLN A 155 -8.86 -4.60 -3.42
C GLN A 155 -8.49 -3.45 -4.36
N LEU A 156 -8.24 -3.78 -5.61
CA LEU A 156 -8.04 -2.83 -6.70
C LEU A 156 -9.37 -2.72 -7.46
N ASP A 157 -9.97 -1.54 -7.47
CA ASP A 157 -11.31 -1.31 -8.03
C ASP A 157 -11.22 -1.05 -9.55
N TRP A 158 -10.86 -2.09 -10.32
CA TRP A 158 -10.68 -2.00 -11.78
C TRP A 158 -11.91 -1.44 -12.48
N HIS A 159 -13.11 -1.79 -12.03
CA HIS A 159 -14.39 -1.35 -12.57
C HIS A 159 -14.61 0.18 -12.52
N ARG A 160 -13.78 0.89 -11.75
CA ARG A 160 -13.82 2.36 -11.62
C ARG A 160 -12.89 3.08 -12.61
N VAL A 161 -12.23 2.36 -13.50
CA VAL A 161 -11.43 2.90 -14.61
C VAL A 161 -11.94 2.28 -15.89
N GLU A 162 -12.59 3.06 -16.72
CA GLU A 162 -13.18 2.60 -17.97
C GLU A 162 -12.11 2.12 -18.96
N GLY A 163 -12.42 1.11 -19.78
CA GLY A 163 -11.58 0.62 -20.87
C GLY A 163 -10.38 -0.23 -20.45
N ILE A 164 -10.19 -0.52 -19.16
CA ILE A 164 -9.10 -1.38 -18.69
C ILE A 164 -9.57 -2.34 -17.60
N THR A 165 -9.06 -3.56 -17.64
CA THR A 165 -9.26 -4.59 -16.62
C THR A 165 -7.89 -5.16 -16.19
N ARG A 166 -7.90 -6.03 -15.20
CA ARG A 166 -6.68 -6.71 -14.77
C ARG A 166 -6.05 -7.55 -15.89
N GLU A 167 -6.89 -8.20 -16.69
CA GLU A 167 -6.49 -9.10 -17.78
C GLU A 167 -5.87 -8.32 -18.94
N THR A 168 -6.36 -7.11 -19.19
CA THR A 168 -5.88 -6.23 -20.29
C THR A 168 -4.65 -5.41 -19.91
N LEU A 169 -4.14 -5.53 -18.68
CA LEU A 169 -2.90 -4.86 -18.27
C LEU A 169 -1.74 -5.15 -19.24
N GLY A 170 -1.07 -4.09 -19.67
CA GLY A 170 0.03 -4.13 -20.63
C GLY A 170 -0.39 -3.89 -22.07
N GLN A 171 -1.69 -3.99 -22.41
CA GLN A 171 -2.18 -3.57 -23.73
C GLN A 171 -1.97 -2.06 -23.89
N GLY A 172 -1.54 -1.65 -25.08
CA GLY A 172 -1.25 -0.25 -25.38
C GLY A 172 -0.19 0.38 -24.46
N ASN A 173 0.64 -0.39 -23.76
CA ASN A 173 1.61 0.08 -22.76
C ASN A 173 0.98 0.75 -21.54
N ALA A 174 -0.25 0.35 -21.13
CA ALA A 174 -0.89 0.77 -19.89
C ALA A 174 -0.60 -0.25 -18.77
N HIS A 175 0.01 0.19 -17.68
CA HIS A 175 0.51 -0.69 -16.62
C HIS A 175 0.15 -0.21 -15.22
N CYS A 176 0.03 -1.18 -14.29
CA CYS A 176 -0.17 -0.93 -12.86
C CYS A 176 0.85 -1.74 -12.05
N ILE A 177 1.57 -1.06 -11.15
CA ILE A 177 2.58 -1.69 -10.29
C ILE A 177 2.01 -2.31 -9.01
N TYR A 178 0.71 -2.15 -8.74
CA TYR A 178 0.07 -2.72 -7.57
C TYR A 178 -0.46 -4.14 -7.79
N ASP A 179 -0.43 -4.61 -9.04
CA ASP A 179 -0.68 -6.00 -9.41
C ASP A 179 0.62 -6.68 -9.85
N PHE A 180 0.83 -7.94 -9.43
CA PHE A 180 2.07 -8.66 -9.75
C PHE A 180 2.24 -8.91 -11.24
N LEU A 181 1.13 -9.28 -11.93
CA LEU A 181 1.16 -9.48 -13.38
C LEU A 181 1.47 -8.17 -14.11
N GLY A 182 0.86 -7.08 -13.65
CA GLY A 182 1.14 -5.73 -14.17
C GLY A 182 2.60 -5.34 -14.00
N ALA A 183 3.16 -5.56 -12.83
CA ALA A 183 4.57 -5.27 -12.54
C ALA A 183 5.54 -6.09 -13.41
N GLN A 184 5.22 -7.36 -13.69
CA GLN A 184 6.04 -8.20 -14.58
C GLN A 184 6.04 -7.68 -16.03
N LYS A 185 4.87 -7.32 -16.55
CA LYS A 185 4.74 -6.79 -17.91
C LYS A 185 5.39 -5.41 -18.07
N TYR A 186 5.41 -4.63 -17.00
CA TYR A 186 5.90 -3.24 -16.99
C TYR A 186 7.37 -3.14 -17.37
N TRP A 187 8.24 -4.03 -16.88
CA TRP A 187 9.68 -3.96 -17.12
C TRP A 187 10.02 -3.94 -18.61
N LYS A 188 9.37 -4.78 -19.41
CA LYS A 188 9.59 -4.80 -20.87
C LYS A 188 9.24 -3.45 -21.48
N ALA A 189 8.05 -2.93 -21.18
CA ALA A 189 7.57 -1.64 -21.70
C ALA A 189 8.45 -0.46 -21.26
N MET A 190 8.85 -0.42 -19.98
CA MET A 190 9.74 0.61 -19.45
C MET A 190 11.12 0.59 -20.15
N ARG A 191 11.66 -0.62 -20.40
CA ARG A 191 12.94 -0.79 -21.10
C ARG A 191 12.85 -0.29 -22.53
N GLU A 192 11.80 -0.61 -23.26
CA GLU A 192 11.57 -0.17 -24.63
C GLU A 192 11.33 1.34 -24.69
N PHE A 193 10.48 1.87 -23.83
CA PHE A 193 10.21 3.29 -23.70
C PHE A 193 11.47 4.11 -23.42
N THR A 194 12.25 3.70 -22.41
CA THR A 194 13.48 4.43 -22.06
C THR A 194 14.61 4.27 -23.06
N ALA A 195 14.54 3.32 -23.97
CA ALA A 195 15.49 3.20 -25.10
C ALA A 195 15.11 4.11 -26.27
N ARG A 196 13.81 4.25 -26.55
CA ARG A 196 13.31 5.02 -27.71
C ARG A 196 13.00 6.47 -27.38
N GLY A 197 12.61 6.77 -26.15
CA GLY A 197 11.99 8.04 -25.77
C GLY A 197 10.49 8.04 -26.01
N GLY A 198 9.89 9.24 -25.99
CA GLY A 198 8.46 9.45 -26.14
C GLY A 198 7.82 10.07 -24.90
N ARG A 199 6.50 9.93 -24.74
CA ARG A 199 5.72 10.51 -23.66
C ARG A 199 5.35 9.46 -22.61
N GLY A 200 5.88 9.61 -21.39
CA GLY A 200 5.52 8.82 -20.22
C GLY A 200 4.52 9.56 -19.34
N VAL A 201 3.36 8.98 -19.13
CA VAL A 201 2.32 9.50 -18.23
C VAL A 201 2.25 8.63 -16.97
N PHE A 202 2.34 9.27 -15.82
CA PHE A 202 2.32 8.62 -14.50
C PHE A 202 1.20 9.21 -13.65
N THR A 203 0.44 8.36 -12.97
CA THR A 203 -0.65 8.83 -12.11
C THR A 203 -0.62 8.14 -10.77
N ASP A 204 -1.26 8.73 -9.77
CA ASP A 204 -1.75 8.02 -8.58
C ASP A 204 -3.28 7.96 -8.58
N THR A 205 -3.90 7.78 -7.42
CA THR A 205 -5.35 7.65 -7.31
C THR A 205 -5.88 8.48 -6.13
N TYR A 206 -7.13 8.93 -6.27
CA TYR A 206 -7.84 9.79 -5.30
C TYR A 206 -8.42 9.04 -4.10
N THR A 207 -8.26 7.73 -4.04
CA THR A 207 -8.65 6.94 -2.87
C THR A 207 -7.45 6.68 -1.97
N LYS A 208 -7.70 6.38 -0.69
CA LYS A 208 -6.64 5.83 0.16
C LYS A 208 -6.13 4.54 -0.47
N HIS A 209 -4.81 4.45 -0.66
CA HIS A 209 -4.18 3.33 -1.34
C HIS A 209 -2.91 2.88 -0.61
N LYS A 210 -2.48 1.66 -0.85
CA LYS A 210 -1.24 1.15 -0.23
C LYS A 210 -0.03 1.87 -0.81
N CYS A 211 0.91 2.23 0.06
CA CYS A 211 2.20 2.83 -0.28
C CYS A 211 2.12 4.00 -1.29
N GLY A 212 1.58 5.15 -0.89
CA GLY A 212 1.46 6.35 -1.74
C GLY A 212 2.74 6.85 -2.39
N GLY A 213 3.90 6.38 -1.94
CA GLY A 213 5.20 6.65 -2.57
C GLY A 213 5.53 5.75 -3.76
N ALA A 214 4.83 4.63 -3.99
CA ALA A 214 5.18 3.69 -5.05
C ALA A 214 5.03 4.27 -6.47
N PRO A 215 3.95 5.01 -6.81
CA PRO A 215 3.82 5.65 -8.12
C PRO A 215 4.91 6.69 -8.39
N LYS A 216 5.28 7.46 -7.35
CA LYS A 216 6.37 8.45 -7.44
C LYS A 216 7.71 7.76 -7.68
N LYS A 217 7.96 6.61 -7.03
CA LYS A 217 9.19 5.83 -7.22
C LYS A 217 9.32 5.29 -8.64
N ILE A 218 8.27 4.68 -9.21
CA ILE A 218 8.36 4.14 -10.58
C ILE A 218 8.54 5.26 -11.61
N CYS A 219 7.91 6.43 -11.42
CA CYS A 219 8.12 7.61 -12.25
C CYS A 219 9.60 8.04 -12.23
N MET A 220 10.18 8.21 -11.04
CA MET A 220 11.58 8.62 -10.88
C MET A 220 12.59 7.55 -11.37
N LEU A 221 12.26 6.26 -11.22
CA LEU A 221 13.08 5.16 -11.75
C LEU A 221 13.06 5.14 -13.28
N THR A 222 11.91 5.44 -13.91
CA THR A 222 11.80 5.56 -15.36
C THR A 222 12.61 6.74 -15.87
N GLU A 223 12.52 7.90 -15.23
CA GLU A 223 13.33 9.08 -15.56
C GLU A 223 14.83 8.76 -15.44
N HIS A 224 15.22 8.16 -14.32
CA HIS A 224 16.62 7.78 -14.09
C HIS A 224 17.15 6.86 -15.19
N MET A 225 16.34 5.89 -15.61
CA MET A 225 16.73 4.96 -16.66
C MET A 225 16.86 5.65 -18.03
N ALA A 226 15.94 6.56 -18.37
CA ALA A 226 16.04 7.36 -19.59
C ALA A 226 17.33 8.21 -19.59
N ARG A 227 17.65 8.85 -18.46
CA ARG A 227 18.89 9.60 -18.28
C ARG A 227 20.14 8.71 -18.40
N LYS A 228 20.16 7.55 -17.74
CA LYS A 228 21.26 6.58 -17.82
C LYS A 228 21.50 6.07 -19.25
N ARG A 229 20.46 6.03 -20.07
CA ARG A 229 20.54 5.62 -21.48
C ARG A 229 20.83 6.76 -22.46
N GLY A 230 20.93 8.01 -21.99
CA GLY A 230 21.15 9.18 -22.83
C GLY A 230 19.92 9.61 -23.64
N THR A 231 18.73 9.07 -23.35
CA THR A 231 17.49 9.37 -24.08
C THR A 231 16.60 10.40 -23.37
N ARG A 232 17.06 10.98 -22.26
CA ARG A 232 16.25 11.89 -21.45
C ARG A 232 15.75 13.12 -22.21
N SER A 233 16.53 13.63 -23.15
CA SER A 233 16.16 14.78 -23.99
C SER A 233 15.01 14.47 -24.97
N HIS A 234 14.81 13.20 -25.31
CA HIS A 234 13.73 12.71 -26.17
C HIS A 234 12.58 12.08 -25.38
N THR A 235 12.59 12.23 -24.06
CA THR A 235 11.63 11.61 -23.16
C THR A 235 10.92 12.67 -22.36
N ARG A 236 9.62 12.88 -22.61
CA ARG A 236 8.75 13.70 -21.78
C ARG A 236 8.13 12.82 -20.69
N ILE A 237 8.21 13.25 -19.44
CA ILE A 237 7.63 12.55 -18.29
C ILE A 237 6.74 13.51 -17.52
N ASP A 238 5.46 13.17 -17.46
CA ASP A 238 4.45 13.94 -16.72
C ASP A 238 3.84 13.08 -15.62
N TYR A 239 3.72 13.64 -14.40
CA TYR A 239 3.07 13.04 -13.26
C TYR A 239 1.77 13.78 -12.94
N PHE A 240 0.64 13.07 -12.95
CA PHE A 240 -0.68 13.57 -12.62
C PHE A 240 -1.08 13.09 -11.23
N CYS A 241 -1.01 13.98 -10.25
CA CYS A 241 -1.36 13.73 -8.87
C CYS A 241 -2.85 13.95 -8.65
N SER A 242 -3.50 13.00 -8.01
CA SER A 242 -4.95 13.08 -7.71
C SER A 242 -5.30 14.05 -6.59
N GLU A 243 -4.34 14.40 -5.76
CA GLU A 243 -4.46 15.33 -4.65
C GLU A 243 -3.79 16.67 -4.98
N LYS A 244 -4.06 17.68 -4.16
CA LYS A 244 -3.46 19.02 -4.30
C LYS A 244 -1.97 19.08 -3.94
N ALA A 245 -1.44 18.08 -3.25
CA ALA A 245 -0.03 17.98 -2.88
C ALA A 245 0.56 16.69 -3.46
N LEU A 246 1.80 16.74 -3.95
CA LEU A 246 2.50 15.60 -4.54
C LEU A 246 2.61 14.40 -3.57
N TYR A 247 2.72 14.68 -2.26
CA TYR A 247 2.79 13.63 -1.26
C TYR A 247 2.03 14.04 0.01
N ASP A 248 1.38 13.08 0.66
CA ASP A 248 0.56 13.28 1.86
C ASP A 248 1.35 13.49 3.14
N VAL A 249 2.68 13.34 3.11
CA VAL A 249 3.57 13.68 4.23
C VAL A 249 4.23 15.03 3.97
N PRO A 250 3.77 16.12 4.63
CA PRO A 250 4.21 17.49 4.34
C PRO A 250 5.73 17.69 4.42
N TYR A 251 6.39 16.99 5.34
CA TYR A 251 7.83 17.06 5.53
C TYR A 251 8.64 16.69 4.28
N TYR A 252 8.17 15.71 3.48
CA TYR A 252 8.89 15.24 2.30
C TYR A 252 8.47 15.97 1.01
N THR A 253 7.32 16.62 0.99
CA THR A 253 6.77 17.25 -0.22
C THR A 253 7.70 18.30 -0.84
N PRO A 254 8.32 19.23 -0.11
CA PRO A 254 9.23 20.22 -0.69
C PRO A 254 10.43 19.57 -1.41
N ARG A 255 11.04 18.55 -0.80
CA ARG A 255 12.18 17.85 -1.41
C ARG A 255 11.77 17.07 -2.65
N LEU A 256 10.59 16.47 -2.65
CA LEU A 256 10.07 15.77 -3.84
C LEU A 256 9.78 16.74 -4.98
N LEU A 257 9.19 17.90 -4.71
CA LEU A 257 8.96 18.96 -5.70
C LEU A 257 10.27 19.45 -6.31
N GLN A 258 11.28 19.70 -5.49
CA GLN A 258 12.61 20.06 -5.94
C GLN A 258 13.19 18.98 -6.87
N LEU A 259 13.13 17.69 -6.48
CA LEU A 259 13.63 16.59 -7.29
C LEU A 259 12.88 16.45 -8.63
N TYR A 260 11.57 16.70 -8.65
CA TYR A 260 10.78 16.68 -9.88
C TYR A 260 11.25 17.81 -10.82
N GLY A 261 11.45 19.02 -10.30
CA GLY A 261 12.00 20.14 -11.06
C GLY A 261 13.41 19.87 -11.58
N GLU A 262 14.34 19.42 -10.72
CA GLU A 262 15.72 19.07 -11.09
C GLU A 262 15.78 17.99 -12.20
N ARG A 263 14.79 17.10 -12.26
CA ARG A 263 14.70 16.02 -13.23
C ARG A 263 13.84 16.32 -14.44
N GLY A 264 13.25 17.51 -14.50
CA GLY A 264 12.35 17.92 -15.57
C GLY A 264 11.09 17.04 -15.69
N ILE A 265 10.59 16.54 -14.55
CA ILE A 265 9.33 15.80 -14.50
C ILE A 265 8.20 16.82 -14.34
N GLY A 266 7.28 16.86 -15.34
CA GLY A 266 6.08 17.68 -15.27
C GLY A 266 5.16 17.22 -14.15
N LEU A 267 4.58 18.16 -13.39
CA LEU A 267 3.64 17.85 -12.33
C LEU A 267 2.32 18.57 -12.56
N GLN A 268 1.23 17.83 -12.54
CA GLN A 268 -0.12 18.36 -12.49
C GLN A 268 -0.85 17.76 -11.29
N VAL A 269 -1.60 18.59 -10.56
CA VAL A 269 -2.31 18.20 -9.33
C VAL A 269 -3.81 18.16 -9.55
N ASN A 270 -4.54 17.56 -8.61
CA ASN A 270 -6.00 17.42 -8.64
C ASN A 270 -6.53 16.66 -9.88
N CYS A 271 -5.76 15.76 -10.44
CA CYS A 271 -6.08 15.02 -11.67
C CYS A 271 -6.46 13.57 -11.35
N ARG A 272 -7.63 13.13 -11.79
CA ARG A 272 -8.17 11.78 -11.53
C ARG A 272 -8.38 11.03 -12.82
N VAL A 273 -7.87 9.81 -12.90
CA VAL A 273 -8.09 8.92 -14.05
C VAL A 273 -9.54 8.43 -14.04
N LYS A 274 -10.17 8.50 -15.22
CA LYS A 274 -11.54 8.03 -15.47
C LYS A 274 -11.56 6.82 -16.38
N GLY A 275 -10.74 6.84 -17.45
CA GLY A 275 -10.72 5.79 -18.43
C GLY A 275 -9.40 5.75 -19.20
N ILE A 276 -9.18 4.62 -19.87
CA ILE A 276 -7.97 4.37 -20.66
C ILE A 276 -8.39 3.69 -21.95
N ASP A 277 -8.09 4.33 -23.08
CA ASP A 277 -8.16 3.71 -24.39
C ASP A 277 -6.77 3.13 -24.73
N THR A 278 -6.64 1.81 -24.61
CA THR A 278 -5.37 1.12 -24.86
C THR A 278 -5.03 1.02 -26.36
N GLN A 279 -6.01 1.13 -27.26
CA GLN A 279 -5.77 1.11 -28.71
C GLN A 279 -5.26 2.47 -29.17
N ALA A 280 -5.94 3.55 -28.79
CA ALA A 280 -5.52 4.91 -29.08
C ALA A 280 -4.32 5.37 -28.22
N ARG A 281 -3.96 4.63 -27.16
CA ARG A 281 -2.98 5.04 -26.14
C ARG A 281 -3.28 6.40 -25.55
N ARG A 282 -4.52 6.55 -25.10
CA ARG A 282 -5.03 7.78 -24.51
C ARG A 282 -5.62 7.52 -23.14
N VAL A 283 -5.26 8.36 -22.15
CA VAL A 283 -5.83 8.35 -20.83
C VAL A 283 -6.78 9.54 -20.66
N TYR A 284 -7.99 9.26 -20.22
CA TYR A 284 -9.01 10.25 -19.90
C TYR A 284 -9.00 10.56 -18.41
N MET A 285 -8.96 11.84 -18.10
CA MET A 285 -8.82 12.34 -16.73
C MET A 285 -9.79 13.49 -16.48
N GLU A 286 -10.01 13.76 -15.19
CA GLU A 286 -10.74 14.92 -14.71
C GLU A 286 -9.85 15.75 -13.80
N ARG A 287 -9.83 17.06 -13.99
CA ARG A 287 -9.25 17.99 -13.02
C ARG A 287 -10.32 18.49 -12.08
N HIS A 288 -10.08 18.35 -10.78
CA HIS A 288 -10.97 18.73 -9.71
C HIS A 288 -10.44 19.98 -9.02
N GLU A 289 -11.12 21.11 -9.20
CA GLU A 289 -10.73 22.39 -8.60
C GLU A 289 -11.84 22.87 -7.67
N THR A 290 -11.45 23.55 -6.59
CA THR A 290 -12.39 24.27 -5.74
C THR A 290 -12.13 25.74 -5.94
N ARG A 291 -13.12 26.45 -6.43
CA ARG A 291 -13.09 27.89 -6.60
C ARG A 291 -13.86 28.52 -5.44
N LYS A 292 -13.26 29.51 -4.80
CA LYS A 292 -13.92 30.36 -3.82
C LYS A 292 -14.40 31.60 -4.51
N GLU A 293 -15.68 31.89 -4.39
CA GLU A 293 -16.31 33.09 -4.91
C GLU A 293 -17.05 33.78 -3.78
N THR A 294 -16.85 35.10 -3.67
CA THR A 294 -17.64 35.92 -2.76
C THR A 294 -18.96 36.23 -3.46
N VAL A 295 -20.04 35.77 -2.87
CA VAL A 295 -21.41 35.98 -3.40
C VAL A 295 -22.25 36.71 -2.37
N TRP A 296 -23.15 37.60 -2.84
CA TRP A 296 -24.11 38.23 -1.97
C TRP A 296 -25.18 37.20 -1.56
N ASP A 297 -25.35 37.03 -0.26
CA ASP A 297 -26.41 36.19 0.28
C ASP A 297 -27.59 37.07 0.65
N SER A 298 -28.69 36.88 -0.09
CA SER A 298 -29.91 37.65 0.11
C SER A 298 -30.68 37.30 1.38
N GLU A 299 -30.41 36.15 2.01
CA GLU A 299 -31.08 35.74 3.25
C GLU A 299 -30.37 36.37 4.47
N THR A 300 -29.06 36.48 4.44
CA THR A 300 -28.28 37.06 5.54
C THR A 300 -27.97 38.55 5.35
N GLY A 301 -28.08 39.08 4.12
CA GLY A 301 -27.76 40.45 3.79
C GLY A 301 -26.27 40.79 3.82
N HIS A 302 -25.40 39.78 3.70
CA HIS A 302 -23.96 39.89 3.73
C HIS A 302 -23.30 39.14 2.58
N GLU A 303 -22.07 39.51 2.25
CA GLU A 303 -21.21 38.71 1.37
C GLU A 303 -20.73 37.45 2.09
N VAL A 304 -20.91 36.29 1.45
CA VAL A 304 -20.46 34.99 1.95
C VAL A 304 -19.50 34.34 0.96
N GLU A 305 -18.46 33.68 1.47
CA GLU A 305 -17.63 32.83 0.62
C GLU A 305 -18.36 31.53 0.28
N ARG A 306 -18.58 31.29 -1.00
CA ARG A 306 -19.12 30.03 -1.52
C ARG A 306 -18.03 29.23 -2.23
N GLU A 307 -17.89 27.98 -1.83
CA GLU A 307 -16.98 27.04 -2.51
C GLU A 307 -17.75 26.30 -3.62
N THR A 308 -17.34 26.52 -4.86
CA THR A 308 -17.85 25.80 -6.03
C THR A 308 -16.84 24.78 -6.51
N ARG A 309 -17.25 23.54 -6.66
CA ARG A 309 -16.41 22.47 -7.22
C ARG A 309 -16.56 22.45 -8.74
N MET A 310 -15.45 22.61 -9.42
CA MET A 310 -15.37 22.50 -10.87
C MET A 310 -14.68 21.20 -11.24
N VAL A 311 -15.23 20.50 -12.23
CA VAL A 311 -14.65 19.29 -12.80
C VAL A 311 -14.48 19.51 -14.29
N THR A 312 -13.22 19.52 -14.75
CA THR A 312 -12.88 19.73 -16.14
C THR A 312 -12.31 18.43 -16.72
N PRO A 313 -12.99 17.79 -17.68
CA PRO A 313 -12.45 16.62 -18.36
C PRO A 313 -11.34 17.02 -19.32
N PHE A 314 -10.34 16.16 -19.43
CA PHE A 314 -9.25 16.29 -20.41
C PHE A 314 -8.67 14.91 -20.73
N ALA A 315 -7.85 14.84 -21.76
CA ALA A 315 -7.19 13.59 -22.16
C ALA A 315 -5.72 13.83 -22.49
N GLU A 316 -4.91 12.80 -22.34
CA GLU A 316 -3.48 12.81 -22.61
C GLU A 316 -3.08 11.57 -23.39
N ASP A 317 -2.33 11.77 -24.48
CA ASP A 317 -1.73 10.67 -25.23
C ASP A 317 -0.46 10.20 -24.52
N TYR A 318 -0.13 8.92 -24.64
CA TYR A 318 1.06 8.34 -24.00
C TYR A 318 1.73 7.26 -24.86
N ASP A 319 3.03 7.10 -24.68
CA ASP A 319 3.81 5.96 -25.15
C ASP A 319 4.00 4.92 -24.02
N LEU A 320 4.02 5.38 -22.78
CA LEU A 320 4.02 4.56 -21.55
C LEU A 320 3.08 5.18 -20.52
N LEU A 321 2.11 4.41 -20.06
CA LEU A 321 1.23 4.80 -18.96
C LEU A 321 1.48 3.94 -17.72
N SER A 322 1.74 4.61 -16.59
CA SER A 322 1.74 4.03 -15.27
C SER A 322 0.57 4.59 -14.47
N PHE A 323 -0.47 3.82 -14.27
CA PHE A 323 -1.67 4.28 -13.57
C PHE A 323 -1.94 3.49 -12.31
N VAL A 324 -2.75 4.07 -11.44
CA VAL A 324 -3.20 3.43 -10.19
C VAL A 324 -4.73 3.43 -10.18
N PRO A 325 -5.38 2.27 -10.21
CA PRO A 325 -6.82 2.20 -10.05
C PRO A 325 -7.20 2.64 -8.63
N PRO A 326 -8.43 3.11 -8.41
CA PRO A 326 -8.96 3.31 -7.06
C PRO A 326 -8.82 2.03 -6.23
N GLN A 327 -8.68 2.20 -4.92
CA GLN A 327 -8.51 1.10 -3.96
C GLN A 327 -9.49 1.26 -2.82
N SER A 328 -9.97 0.14 -2.30
CA SER A 328 -10.89 0.06 -1.18
C SER A 328 -10.60 -1.17 -0.31
N ALA A 329 -11.23 -1.27 0.85
CA ALA A 329 -11.28 -2.54 1.56
C ALA A 329 -12.14 -3.55 0.76
N PRO A 330 -11.89 -4.87 0.89
CA PRO A 330 -12.72 -5.87 0.22
C PRO A 330 -14.22 -5.72 0.53
N ASP A 331 -15.05 -5.87 -0.49
CA ASP A 331 -16.49 -5.57 -0.43
C ASP A 331 -17.24 -6.33 0.66
N PHE A 332 -16.83 -7.57 0.97
CA PHE A 332 -17.45 -8.36 2.02
C PHE A 332 -17.42 -7.67 3.39
N ILE A 333 -16.44 -6.79 3.66
CA ILE A 333 -16.35 -6.03 4.92
C ILE A 333 -17.54 -5.08 5.05
N ARG A 334 -17.84 -4.33 3.98
CA ARG A 334 -19.01 -3.43 3.94
C ARG A 334 -20.32 -4.21 4.00
N GLN A 335 -20.41 -5.28 3.23
CA GLN A 335 -21.58 -6.15 3.17
C GLN A 335 -21.89 -6.82 4.52
N SER A 336 -20.86 -7.05 5.34
CA SER A 336 -20.99 -7.62 6.69
C SER A 336 -21.23 -6.57 7.78
N GLY A 337 -21.40 -5.30 7.42
CA GLY A 337 -21.67 -4.22 8.36
C GLY A 337 -20.49 -3.85 9.27
N LEU A 338 -19.25 -4.24 8.91
CA LEU A 338 -18.03 -3.99 9.69
C LEU A 338 -17.26 -2.73 9.26
N ALA A 339 -17.73 -2.07 8.21
CA ALA A 339 -17.08 -0.87 7.70
C ALA A 339 -17.58 0.41 8.39
N TRP A 340 -16.74 1.45 8.39
CA TRP A 340 -17.19 2.81 8.70
C TRP A 340 -18.37 3.19 7.81
N THR A 341 -19.43 3.74 8.41
CA THR A 341 -20.64 4.19 7.70
C THR A 341 -20.66 5.69 7.45
N HIS A 342 -19.80 6.44 8.13
CA HIS A 342 -19.73 7.89 8.05
C HIS A 342 -18.28 8.40 8.06
N GLY A 343 -18.09 9.68 7.75
CA GLY A 343 -16.78 10.33 7.70
C GLY A 343 -15.92 9.92 6.50
N LYS A 344 -14.67 10.39 6.50
CA LYS A 344 -13.74 10.22 5.38
C LYS A 344 -13.34 8.76 5.09
N LEU A 345 -13.50 7.88 6.09
CA LEU A 345 -13.12 6.46 5.98
C LEU A 345 -14.23 5.59 5.38
N ALA A 346 -15.48 6.05 5.42
CA ALA A 346 -16.63 5.31 4.91
C ALA A 346 -16.56 5.02 3.41
N ALA A 347 -16.07 5.99 2.61
CA ALA A 347 -16.01 5.88 1.16
C ALA A 347 -15.17 4.67 0.68
N GLY A 348 -14.12 4.29 1.43
CA GLY A 348 -13.27 3.16 1.11
C GLY A 348 -13.72 1.83 1.72
N GLY A 349 -14.83 1.78 2.47
CA GLY A 349 -15.30 0.56 3.13
C GLY A 349 -14.32 -0.01 4.18
N TRP A 350 -13.47 0.84 4.74
CA TRP A 350 -12.46 0.42 5.73
C TRP A 350 -13.12 -0.06 7.02
N VAL A 351 -12.54 -1.10 7.62
CA VAL A 351 -13.06 -1.68 8.88
C VAL A 351 -13.13 -0.59 9.96
N GLU A 352 -14.28 -0.51 10.62
CA GLU A 352 -14.53 0.42 11.72
C GLU A 352 -13.82 -0.05 12.98
N VAL A 353 -12.67 0.55 13.29
CA VAL A 353 -11.89 0.22 14.48
C VAL A 353 -11.49 1.47 15.25
N ASP A 354 -11.31 1.30 16.55
CA ASP A 354 -10.63 2.30 17.38
C ASP A 354 -9.16 2.39 16.94
N LYS A 355 -8.67 3.60 16.77
CA LYS A 355 -7.33 3.85 16.20
C LYS A 355 -6.17 3.46 17.12
N GLU A 356 -6.42 3.34 18.42
CA GLU A 356 -5.41 3.08 19.45
C GLU A 356 -5.33 1.59 19.79
N THR A 357 -6.48 0.90 19.81
CA THR A 357 -6.58 -0.52 20.18
C THR A 357 -6.73 -1.46 18.98
N LEU A 358 -7.13 -0.95 17.80
CA LEU A 358 -7.47 -1.72 16.60
C LEU A 358 -8.69 -2.64 16.78
N VAL A 359 -9.38 -2.55 17.90
CA VAL A 359 -10.62 -3.29 18.17
C VAL A 359 -11.78 -2.63 17.45
N HIS A 360 -12.68 -3.43 16.89
CA HIS A 360 -13.89 -2.93 16.26
C HIS A 360 -14.80 -2.24 17.28
N THR A 361 -15.31 -1.05 16.94
CA THR A 361 -16.03 -0.19 17.90
C THR A 361 -17.31 -0.82 18.47
N ARG A 362 -17.93 -1.76 17.74
CA ARG A 362 -19.18 -2.43 18.15
C ARG A 362 -19.00 -3.91 18.52
N PHE A 363 -17.90 -4.55 18.10
CA PHE A 363 -17.64 -5.98 18.33
C PHE A 363 -16.28 -6.15 19.00
N PRO A 364 -16.24 -6.33 20.33
CA PRO A 364 -14.99 -6.35 21.11
C PRO A 364 -14.11 -7.57 20.84
N ASN A 365 -14.66 -8.61 20.21
CA ASN A 365 -13.94 -9.80 19.77
C ASN A 365 -13.44 -9.75 18.32
N ILE A 366 -13.55 -8.59 17.65
CA ILE A 366 -13.08 -8.37 16.30
C ILE A 366 -12.00 -7.30 16.30
N ILE A 367 -10.84 -7.61 15.73
CA ILE A 367 -9.76 -6.64 15.47
C ILE A 367 -9.47 -6.57 13.99
N ALA A 368 -8.98 -5.40 13.53
CA ALA A 368 -8.49 -5.28 12.17
C ALA A 368 -7.16 -4.57 12.11
N LEU A 369 -6.24 -5.09 11.30
CA LEU A 369 -4.92 -4.50 11.11
C LEU A 369 -4.48 -4.62 9.64
N GLY A 370 -3.45 -3.86 9.31
CA GLY A 370 -2.97 -3.75 7.93
C GLY A 370 -3.84 -2.84 7.08
N ASP A 371 -3.86 -3.11 5.78
CA ASP A 371 -4.42 -2.17 4.82
C ASP A 371 -5.95 -2.02 4.89
N CYS A 372 -6.67 -3.02 5.39
CA CYS A 372 -8.13 -2.95 5.53
C CYS A 372 -8.60 -2.10 6.73
N ALA A 373 -7.74 -1.87 7.72
CA ALA A 373 -8.11 -1.12 8.93
C ALA A 373 -8.40 0.35 8.63
N GLY A 374 -9.50 0.85 9.16
CA GLY A 374 -9.95 2.24 9.02
C GLY A 374 -9.30 3.17 10.04
N ILE A 375 -7.99 3.36 9.94
CA ILE A 375 -7.19 4.20 10.82
C ILE A 375 -6.42 5.27 10.04
N PRO A 376 -6.04 6.40 10.68
CA PRO A 376 -5.37 7.52 10.03
C PRO A 376 -3.86 7.28 9.83
N THR A 377 -3.48 6.12 9.29
CA THR A 377 -2.09 5.78 8.98
C THR A 377 -1.91 5.42 7.51
N SER A 378 -0.66 5.44 7.04
CA SER A 378 -0.33 4.92 5.71
C SER A 378 -0.55 3.41 5.65
N LYS A 379 -1.05 2.92 4.53
CA LYS A 379 -1.23 1.49 4.27
C LYS A 379 0.09 0.89 3.78
N THR A 380 0.94 0.49 4.73
CA THR A 380 2.31 0.01 4.46
C THR A 380 2.71 -1.13 5.39
N SER A 381 3.71 -1.91 5.00
CA SER A 381 4.31 -2.94 5.86
C SER A 381 4.91 -2.37 7.16
N SER A 382 5.39 -1.12 7.13
CA SER A 382 5.88 -0.42 8.33
C SER A 382 4.73 -0.16 9.31
N ALA A 383 3.55 0.24 8.81
CA ALA A 383 2.37 0.43 9.66
C ALA A 383 1.94 -0.90 10.31
N ILE A 384 1.92 -2.01 9.56
CA ILE A 384 1.63 -3.34 10.09
C ILE A 384 2.57 -3.68 11.25
N ARG A 385 3.89 -3.43 11.08
CA ARG A 385 4.88 -3.68 12.14
C ARG A 385 4.59 -2.94 13.42
N MET A 386 4.05 -1.71 13.34
CA MET A 386 3.68 -0.91 14.50
C MET A 386 2.32 -1.32 15.09
N GLN A 387 1.40 -1.84 14.27
CA GLN A 387 0.09 -2.29 14.69
C GLN A 387 0.12 -3.64 15.42
N LEU A 388 0.99 -4.55 15.00
CA LEU A 388 1.09 -5.90 15.57
C LEU A 388 1.29 -5.98 17.09
N PRO A 389 2.05 -5.10 17.76
CA PRO A 389 2.14 -5.09 19.22
C PRO A 389 0.88 -4.61 19.93
N VAL A 390 0.03 -3.84 19.25
CA VAL A 390 -1.20 -3.24 19.78
C VAL A 390 -2.36 -4.22 19.65
N ALA A 391 -2.50 -4.87 18.50
CA ALA A 391 -3.49 -5.91 18.24
C ALA A 391 -3.06 -7.25 18.86
#